data_9dea452a386eb8c7c23f93fe829678ab
#
_entry.id   9dea452a386eb8c7c23f93fe829678ab
#
_cell.length_a   1.000
_cell.length_b   1.000
_cell.length_c   1.000
_cell.angle_alpha   90.00
_cell.angle_beta   90.00
_cell.angle_gamma   90.00
#
_symmetry.space_group_name_H-M   'P 1'
#
loop_
_entity.id
_entity.type
_entity.pdbx_description
1 polymer ?
#
loop_
_entity_poly.entity_id
_entity_poly.type
_entity_poly.pdbx_seq_one_letter_code
_entity_poly.pdbx_strand_id
1 'polypeptide(L)'
;MKNVTQLLQAKGREIHSIGPDTRVFDALKLMAEKDIGALVVTDGGRLAGIISERDYARKVILHGKSSHEMLVREIMTAKVITVNPAQTVEECMALMTSKRIRHLPVTDGDRLVGVLSIGDLVKEVIAEQEATIKQLESYIHS
;
A
#
# COMPACT_ATOMS: atom_id res chain seq x y z
N MET A 1 -10.56 17.79 3.81
CA MET A 1 -10.07 16.44 3.94
C MET A 1 -8.59 16.37 3.56
N LYS A 2 -7.84 15.51 4.20
CA LYS A 2 -6.40 15.40 3.95
C LYS A 2 -6.09 14.80 2.57
N ASN A 3 -4.93 15.17 2.07
CA ASN A 3 -4.37 14.59 0.84
C ASN A 3 -3.26 13.58 1.17
N VAL A 4 -2.77 12.92 0.14
CA VAL A 4 -1.72 11.90 0.25
C VAL A 4 -0.45 12.46 0.89
N THR A 5 -0.05 13.69 0.55
CA THR A 5 1.12 14.33 1.16
C THR A 5 1.00 14.38 2.68
N GLN A 6 -0.16 14.80 3.17
CA GLN A 6 -0.40 14.90 4.62
C GLN A 6 -0.43 13.52 5.29
N LEU A 7 -0.99 12.51 4.63
CA LEU A 7 -0.97 11.14 5.13
C LEU A 7 0.46 10.61 5.26
N LEU A 8 1.30 10.85 4.27
CA LEU A 8 2.70 10.41 4.29
C LEU A 8 3.51 11.15 5.35
N GLN A 9 3.19 12.42 5.62
CA GLN A 9 3.84 13.17 6.70
C GLN A 9 3.53 12.55 8.07
N ALA A 10 2.29 12.11 8.28
CA ALA A 10 1.87 11.48 9.53
C ALA A 10 2.38 10.04 9.67
N LYS A 11 2.32 9.26 8.60
CA LYS A 11 2.73 7.85 8.58
C LYS A 11 4.25 7.70 8.58
N GLY A 12 4.96 8.63 7.92
CA GLY A 12 6.37 8.49 7.59
C GLY A 12 6.54 7.99 6.15
N ARG A 13 7.74 8.15 5.63
CA ARG A 13 8.06 7.85 4.23
C ARG A 13 8.94 6.62 4.08
N GLU A 14 8.94 5.75 5.07
CA GLU A 14 9.67 4.50 4.99
C GLU A 14 9.01 3.59 3.95
N ILE A 15 9.80 3.10 3.00
CA ILE A 15 9.32 2.22 1.94
C ILE A 15 10.07 0.89 2.06
N HIS A 16 9.32 -0.18 2.23
CA HIS A 16 9.88 -1.52 2.20
C HIS A 16 9.74 -2.05 0.77
N SER A 17 10.86 -2.34 0.15
CA SER A 17 10.92 -2.78 -1.25
C SER A 17 11.76 -4.03 -1.41
N ILE A 18 11.57 -4.69 -2.54
CA ILE A 18 12.31 -5.90 -2.89
C ILE A 18 12.56 -5.89 -4.40
N GLY A 19 13.59 -6.61 -4.85
CA GLY A 19 13.91 -6.72 -6.27
C GLY A 19 13.09 -7.82 -6.96
N PRO A 20 12.91 -7.73 -8.28
CA PRO A 20 12.10 -8.71 -9.03
C PRO A 20 12.72 -10.10 -9.08
N ASP A 21 14.02 -10.21 -8.91
CA ASP A 21 14.74 -11.50 -8.94
C ASP A 21 14.89 -12.15 -7.55
N THR A 22 14.29 -11.54 -6.54
CA THR A 22 14.25 -12.10 -5.19
C THR A 22 13.27 -13.27 -5.17
N ARG A 23 13.53 -14.26 -4.34
CA ARG A 23 12.60 -15.37 -4.15
C ARG A 23 11.35 -14.90 -3.41
N VAL A 24 10.23 -15.47 -3.76
CA VAL A 24 8.96 -15.19 -3.09
C VAL A 24 9.06 -15.44 -1.59
N PHE A 25 9.77 -16.50 -1.19
CA PHE A 25 9.99 -16.80 0.24
C PHE A 25 10.63 -15.63 0.99
N ASP A 26 11.65 -14.99 0.42
CA ASP A 26 12.33 -13.85 1.05
C ASP A 26 11.41 -12.62 1.14
N ALA A 27 10.54 -12.44 0.15
CA ALA A 27 9.53 -11.38 0.19
C ALA A 27 8.54 -11.61 1.33
N LEU A 28 8.05 -12.86 1.48
CA LEU A 28 7.14 -13.22 2.57
C LEU A 28 7.80 -13.04 3.94
N LYS A 29 9.07 -13.38 4.04
CA LYS A 29 9.84 -13.22 5.28
C LYS A 29 9.93 -11.74 5.66
N LEU A 30 10.21 -10.87 4.71
CA LEU A 30 10.26 -9.43 4.93
C LEU A 30 8.90 -8.88 5.35
N MET A 31 7.82 -9.31 4.69
CA MET A 31 6.46 -8.93 5.08
C MET A 31 6.15 -9.32 6.51
N ALA A 32 6.53 -10.52 6.93
CA ALA A 32 6.33 -11.00 8.29
C ALA A 32 7.15 -10.20 9.31
N GLU A 33 8.41 -9.90 9.00
CA GLU A 33 9.30 -9.13 9.87
C GLU A 33 8.81 -7.69 10.08
N LYS A 34 8.21 -7.09 9.06
CA LYS A 34 7.72 -5.71 9.09
C LYS A 34 6.23 -5.61 9.41
N ASP A 35 5.55 -6.72 9.55
CA ASP A 35 4.10 -6.79 9.80
C ASP A 35 3.31 -6.02 8.75
N ILE A 36 3.61 -6.27 7.49
CA ILE A 36 2.95 -5.65 6.33
C ILE A 36 2.50 -6.73 5.35
N GLY A 37 1.45 -6.44 4.59
CA GLY A 37 0.83 -7.40 3.67
C GLY A 37 1.25 -7.27 2.22
N ALA A 38 2.11 -6.32 1.90
CA ALA A 38 2.58 -6.09 0.54
C ALA A 38 3.91 -5.38 0.52
N LEU A 39 4.65 -5.57 -0.57
CA LEU A 39 5.92 -4.89 -0.83
C LEU A 39 5.90 -4.31 -2.23
N VAL A 40 6.44 -3.13 -2.40
CA VAL A 40 6.73 -2.63 -3.73
C VAL A 40 7.94 -3.36 -4.29
N VAL A 41 7.90 -3.64 -5.58
CA VAL A 41 9.00 -4.26 -6.30
C VAL A 41 9.68 -3.17 -7.11
N THR A 42 10.96 -2.96 -6.85
CA THR A 42 11.74 -1.93 -7.55
C THR A 42 12.87 -2.58 -8.35
N ASP A 43 13.12 -2.02 -9.51
CA ASP A 43 14.19 -2.46 -10.40
C ASP A 43 14.98 -1.21 -10.83
N GLY A 44 16.24 -1.14 -10.42
CA GLY A 44 17.07 0.03 -10.70
C GLY A 44 16.50 1.33 -10.15
N GLY A 45 15.83 1.27 -8.98
CA GLY A 45 15.22 2.43 -8.34
C GLY A 45 13.85 2.81 -8.88
N ARG A 46 13.34 2.09 -9.87
CA ARG A 46 12.02 2.35 -10.47
C ARG A 46 11.00 1.32 -9.98
N LEU A 47 9.76 1.77 -9.85
CA LEU A 47 8.67 0.88 -9.50
C LEU A 47 8.42 -0.11 -10.63
N ALA A 48 8.65 -1.40 -10.36
CA ALA A 48 8.44 -2.48 -11.33
C ALA A 48 7.14 -3.24 -11.09
N GLY A 49 6.67 -3.26 -9.85
CA GLY A 49 5.47 -4.01 -9.50
C GLY A 49 5.14 -3.91 -8.04
N ILE A 50 4.15 -4.68 -7.63
CA ILE A 50 3.77 -4.86 -6.23
C ILE A 50 3.49 -6.34 -6.00
N ILE A 51 3.95 -6.86 -4.86
CA ILE A 51 3.69 -8.24 -4.44
C ILE A 51 2.98 -8.21 -3.09
N SER A 52 1.96 -9.05 -2.94
CA SER A 52 1.19 -9.16 -1.71
C SER A 52 1.08 -10.60 -1.24
N GLU A 53 0.70 -10.78 0.02
CA GLU A 53 0.36 -12.10 0.56
C GLU A 53 -0.74 -12.77 -0.23
N ARG A 54 -1.66 -12.00 -0.79
CA ARG A 54 -2.74 -12.47 -1.66
C ARG A 54 -2.19 -13.07 -2.96
N ASP A 55 -1.18 -12.44 -3.55
CA ASP A 55 -0.50 -12.98 -4.74
C ASP A 55 0.11 -14.33 -4.43
N TYR A 56 0.77 -14.47 -3.27
CA TYR A 56 1.34 -15.74 -2.82
C TYR A 56 0.25 -16.81 -2.69
N ALA A 57 -0.84 -16.51 -2.01
CA ALA A 57 -1.92 -17.47 -1.80
C ALA A 57 -2.54 -17.93 -3.13
N ARG A 58 -2.77 -17.01 -4.05
CA ARG A 58 -3.48 -17.28 -5.30
C ARG A 58 -2.59 -17.85 -6.41
N LYS A 59 -1.34 -17.45 -6.47
CA LYS A 59 -0.44 -17.77 -7.60
C LYS A 59 0.64 -18.77 -7.26
N VAL A 60 0.88 -19.06 -6.00
CA VAL A 60 1.92 -19.99 -5.55
C VAL A 60 1.29 -21.19 -4.86
N ILE A 61 0.74 -21.00 -3.66
CA ILE A 61 0.27 -22.12 -2.83
C ILE A 61 -0.91 -22.86 -3.46
N LEU A 62 -1.88 -22.16 -4.02
CA LEU A 62 -3.04 -22.79 -4.68
C LEU A 62 -2.70 -23.47 -5.99
N HIS A 63 -1.55 -23.16 -6.58
CA HIS A 63 -1.05 -23.84 -7.78
C HIS A 63 -0.07 -24.97 -7.46
N GLY A 64 0.08 -25.32 -6.18
CA GLY A 64 0.97 -26.40 -5.76
C GLY A 64 2.45 -26.06 -5.93
N LYS A 65 2.79 -24.79 -6.06
CA LYS A 65 4.17 -24.33 -6.25
C LYS A 65 4.78 -23.91 -4.90
N SER A 66 6.11 -23.78 -4.89
CA SER A 66 6.86 -23.42 -3.69
C SER A 66 7.38 -22.00 -3.76
N SER A 67 7.27 -21.26 -2.64
CA SER A 67 7.84 -19.93 -2.51
C SER A 67 9.37 -19.93 -2.62
N HIS A 68 10.02 -21.05 -2.37
CA HIS A 68 11.48 -21.20 -2.51
C HIS A 68 11.93 -21.31 -3.97
N GLU A 69 11.04 -21.72 -4.86
CA GLU A 69 11.36 -21.98 -6.27
C GLU A 69 10.94 -20.83 -7.19
N MET A 70 10.10 -19.93 -6.70
CA MET A 70 9.56 -18.84 -7.52
C MET A 70 10.20 -17.51 -7.20
N LEU A 71 10.38 -16.71 -8.25
CA LEU A 71 10.86 -15.35 -8.13
C LEU A 71 9.68 -14.37 -8.04
N VAL A 72 9.90 -13.27 -7.36
CA VAL A 72 8.91 -12.20 -7.19
C VAL A 72 8.34 -11.75 -8.53
N ARG A 73 9.17 -11.61 -9.57
CA ARG A 73 8.71 -11.21 -10.91
C ARG A 73 7.64 -12.11 -11.49
N GLU A 74 7.62 -13.38 -11.09
CA GLU A 74 6.69 -14.37 -11.66
C GLU A 74 5.28 -14.21 -11.12
N ILE A 75 5.12 -13.60 -9.95
CA ILE A 75 3.80 -13.46 -9.32
C ILE A 75 3.37 -12.03 -9.01
N MET A 76 4.28 -11.06 -9.10
CA MET A 76 3.95 -9.66 -8.83
C MET A 76 2.93 -9.12 -9.83
N THR A 77 2.20 -8.09 -9.42
CA THR A 77 1.39 -7.30 -10.32
C THR A 77 2.29 -6.24 -10.94
N ALA A 78 2.49 -6.31 -12.26
CA ALA A 78 3.39 -5.39 -12.98
C ALA A 78 2.72 -4.07 -13.36
N LYS A 79 1.42 -4.09 -13.65
CA LYS A 79 0.64 -2.88 -13.94
C LYS A 79 0.10 -2.32 -12.64
N VAL A 80 0.94 -1.59 -11.92
CA VAL A 80 0.60 -1.06 -10.61
C VAL A 80 -0.26 0.18 -10.75
N ILE A 81 -1.35 0.21 -9.96
CA ILE A 81 -2.17 1.40 -9.82
C ILE A 81 -1.50 2.28 -8.77
N THR A 82 -1.18 3.51 -9.15
CA THR A 82 -0.50 4.47 -8.28
C THR A 82 -1.34 5.70 -8.07
N VAL A 83 -1.00 6.47 -7.04
CA VAL A 83 -1.58 7.79 -6.78
C VAL A 83 -0.45 8.81 -6.69
N ASN A 84 -0.80 10.07 -6.87
CA ASN A 84 0.16 11.17 -6.71
C ASN A 84 -0.05 11.88 -5.37
N PRO A 85 0.93 12.68 -4.90
CA PRO A 85 0.84 13.34 -3.60
C PRO A 85 -0.32 14.32 -3.42
N ALA A 86 -0.89 14.83 -4.50
CA ALA A 86 -1.97 15.80 -4.46
C ALA A 86 -3.36 15.17 -4.33
N GLN A 87 -3.49 13.87 -4.60
CA GLN A 87 -4.77 13.19 -4.50
C GLN A 87 -5.29 13.14 -3.06
N THR A 88 -6.61 13.09 -2.92
CA THR A 88 -7.27 13.11 -1.62
C THR A 88 -7.45 11.71 -1.07
N VAL A 89 -7.72 11.63 0.24
CA VAL A 89 -8.05 10.37 0.91
C VAL A 89 -9.28 9.72 0.27
N GLU A 90 -10.31 10.52 -0.08
CA GLU A 90 -11.52 9.99 -0.73
C GLU A 90 -11.20 9.38 -2.08
N GLU A 91 -10.37 10.04 -2.88
CA GLU A 91 -9.97 9.52 -4.18
C GLU A 91 -9.23 8.19 -4.04
N CYS A 92 -8.35 8.07 -3.04
CA CYS A 92 -7.64 6.83 -2.76
C CYS A 92 -8.59 5.72 -2.31
N MET A 93 -9.54 6.03 -1.43
CA MET A 93 -10.55 5.08 -0.97
C MET A 93 -11.41 4.57 -2.12
N ALA A 94 -11.86 5.48 -2.98
CA ALA A 94 -12.66 5.13 -4.16
C ALA A 94 -11.88 4.21 -5.10
N LEU A 95 -10.60 4.51 -5.30
CA LEU A 95 -9.73 3.73 -6.17
C LEU A 95 -9.50 2.32 -5.61
N MET A 96 -9.21 2.20 -4.32
CA MET A 96 -9.05 0.89 -3.67
C MET A 96 -10.32 0.06 -3.74
N THR A 97 -11.48 0.70 -3.54
CA THR A 97 -12.77 0.03 -3.60
C THR A 97 -13.10 -0.45 -5.01
N SER A 98 -12.96 0.42 -6.01
CA SER A 98 -13.30 0.09 -7.40
C SER A 98 -12.36 -0.95 -8.01
N LYS A 99 -11.09 -0.92 -7.64
CA LYS A 99 -10.06 -1.84 -8.15
C LYS A 99 -9.83 -3.05 -7.26
N ARG A 100 -10.47 -3.11 -6.10
CA ARG A 100 -10.34 -4.19 -5.12
C ARG A 100 -8.89 -4.43 -4.71
N ILE A 101 -8.18 -3.36 -4.43
CA ILE A 101 -6.78 -3.36 -3.99
C ILE A 101 -6.69 -2.74 -2.61
N ARG A 102 -5.65 -3.10 -1.86
CA ARG A 102 -5.45 -2.64 -0.48
C ARG A 102 -4.18 -1.84 -0.27
N HIS A 103 -3.42 -1.63 -1.33
CA HIS A 103 -2.15 -0.93 -1.28
C HIS A 103 -2.02 -0.04 -2.50
N LEU A 104 -1.57 1.20 -2.29
CA LEU A 104 -1.33 2.16 -3.36
C LEU A 104 0.06 2.74 -3.19
N PRO A 105 0.97 2.42 -4.10
CA PRO A 105 2.22 3.17 -4.19
C PRO A 105 1.95 4.61 -4.59
N VAL A 106 2.69 5.52 -3.99
CA VAL A 106 2.62 6.95 -4.29
C VAL A 106 3.82 7.34 -5.11
N THR A 107 3.56 7.90 -6.28
CA THR A 107 4.62 8.38 -7.17
C THR A 107 4.49 9.86 -7.43
N ASP A 108 5.64 10.53 -7.50
CA ASP A 108 5.75 11.93 -7.91
C ASP A 108 6.59 11.94 -9.18
N GLY A 109 5.91 12.05 -10.32
CA GLY A 109 6.53 11.76 -11.61
C GLY A 109 6.93 10.28 -11.67
N ASP A 110 8.19 10.01 -11.95
CA ASP A 110 8.73 8.64 -11.99
C ASP A 110 9.27 8.16 -10.65
N ARG A 111 9.17 8.99 -9.61
CA ARG A 111 9.78 8.73 -8.31
C ARG A 111 8.79 8.15 -7.33
N LEU A 112 9.11 7.00 -6.76
CA LEU A 112 8.33 6.40 -5.69
C LEU A 112 8.63 7.17 -4.38
N VAL A 113 7.57 7.72 -3.77
CA VAL A 113 7.71 8.56 -2.56
C VAL A 113 7.04 7.96 -1.32
N GLY A 114 6.24 6.93 -1.48
CA GLY A 114 5.61 6.27 -0.34
C GLY A 114 4.69 5.16 -0.78
N VAL A 115 4.08 4.49 0.21
CA VAL A 115 3.07 3.45 -0.01
C VAL A 115 1.97 3.64 1.02
N LEU A 116 0.73 3.62 0.57
CA LEU A 116 -0.46 3.70 1.43
C LEU A 116 -1.17 2.35 1.45
N SER A 117 -1.58 1.93 2.64
CA SER A 117 -2.43 0.76 2.82
C SER A 117 -3.87 1.18 3.09
N ILE A 118 -4.81 0.24 2.94
CA ILE A 118 -6.21 0.49 3.32
C ILE A 118 -6.31 0.87 4.81
N GLY A 119 -5.47 0.28 5.66
CA GLY A 119 -5.42 0.62 7.08
C GLY A 119 -5.05 2.07 7.34
N ASP A 120 -4.11 2.62 6.56
CA ASP A 120 -3.72 4.03 6.66
C ASP A 120 -4.90 4.96 6.35
N LEU A 121 -5.67 4.63 5.31
CA LEU A 121 -6.82 5.43 4.89
C LEU A 121 -7.97 5.34 5.87
N VAL A 122 -8.30 4.14 6.35
CA VAL A 122 -9.37 3.93 7.34
C VAL A 122 -9.06 4.67 8.63
N LYS A 123 -7.82 4.61 9.09
CA LYS A 123 -7.36 5.33 10.29
C LYS A 123 -7.59 6.82 10.16
N GLU A 124 -7.30 7.40 9.00
CA GLU A 124 -7.51 8.81 8.74
C GLU A 124 -9.00 9.18 8.70
N VAL A 125 -9.82 8.35 8.06
CA VAL A 125 -11.27 8.56 8.01
C VAL A 125 -11.87 8.55 9.42
N ILE A 126 -11.48 7.61 10.25
CA ILE A 126 -11.94 7.51 11.64
C ILE A 126 -11.53 8.76 12.43
N ALA A 127 -10.26 9.18 12.31
CA ALA A 127 -9.75 10.36 13.01
C ALA A 127 -10.51 11.63 12.61
N GLU A 128 -10.82 11.77 11.33
CA GLU A 128 -11.58 12.91 10.82
C GLU A 128 -13.02 12.91 11.34
N GLN A 129 -13.67 11.74 11.37
CA GLN A 129 -15.01 11.60 11.92
C GLN A 129 -15.05 11.91 13.42
N GLU A 130 -14.09 11.45 14.18
CA GLU A 130 -13.97 11.75 15.61
C GLU A 130 -13.81 13.26 15.85
N ALA A 131 -12.98 13.92 15.06
CA ALA A 131 -12.78 15.36 15.14
C ALA A 131 -14.09 16.11 14.84
N THR A 132 -14.84 15.67 13.83
CA THR A 132 -16.14 16.24 13.46
C THR A 132 -17.16 16.08 14.59
N ILE A 133 -17.24 14.89 15.19
CA ILE A 133 -18.13 14.61 16.31
C ILE A 133 -17.80 15.52 17.49
N LYS A 134 -16.55 15.66 17.86
CA LYS A 134 -16.10 16.55 18.93
C LYS A 134 -16.48 17.99 18.68
N GLN A 135 -16.32 18.44 17.44
CA GLN A 135 -16.67 19.79 17.04
C GLN A 135 -18.17 20.03 17.18
N LEU A 136 -19.00 19.08 16.76
CA LEU A 136 -20.47 19.17 16.90
C LEU A 136 -20.91 19.13 18.37
N GLU A 137 -20.29 18.27 19.18
CA GLU A 137 -20.56 18.24 20.62
C GLU A 137 -20.25 19.57 21.30
N SER A 138 -19.10 20.14 20.96
CA SER A 138 -18.71 21.46 21.47
C SER A 138 -19.72 22.55 21.08
N TYR A 139 -20.23 22.52 19.87
CA TYR A 139 -21.21 23.45 19.35
C TYR A 139 -22.55 23.33 20.12
N ILE A 140 -22.99 22.10 20.41
CA ILE A 140 -24.24 21.84 21.13
C ILE A 140 -24.15 22.31 22.58
N HIS A 141 -23.00 22.23 23.21
CA HIS A 141 -22.77 22.54 24.60
C HIS A 141 -22.23 23.95 24.85
N SER A 142 -22.04 24.72 23.80
CA SER A 142 -21.54 26.12 23.95
C SER A 142 -22.62 27.13 24.25
#